data_8fc7d56edce5eb7b8289abb71e57513a
#
_entry.id   8fc7d56edce5eb7b8289abb71e57513a
#
_cell.length_a   1.000
_cell.length_b   1.000
_cell.length_c   1.000
_cell.angle_alpha   90.00
_cell.angle_beta   90.00
_cell.angle_gamma   90.00
#
_symmetry.space_group_name_H-M   'P 1'
#
loop_
_entity.id
_entity.type
_entity.pdbx_description
1 polymer ?
#
loop_
_entity_poly.entity_id
_entity_poly.type
_entity_poly.pdbx_seq_one_letter_code
_entity_poly.pdbx_strand_id
1 'polypeptide(L)'
;MVGLKKKLKLWWEKKTKFNPYGVWPEGACPVQAEGLTKEGNWYYFKARGGHIRFVICKSEDDYTGVIDSPIKYLFEKELEYGEGMFQAGWMPHEDAVRLTTVWLNEYYEKTQELKLNKKWLKKLHSQS
;
A
#
# COMPACT_ATOMS: atom_id res chain seq x y z
N MET A 1 21.25 17.63 6.23
CA MET A 1 20.09 17.38 7.08
C MET A 1 19.47 16.01 6.93
N VAL A 2 20.23 15.08 6.43
CA VAL A 2 19.84 13.68 6.37
C VAL A 2 19.61 13.10 7.77
N GLY A 3 20.27 13.65 8.81
CA GLY A 3 20.18 13.18 10.18
C GLY A 3 18.85 13.43 10.89
N LEU A 4 18.15 14.53 10.58
CA LEU A 4 16.86 14.83 11.22
C LEU A 4 15.76 13.91 10.70
N LYS A 5 15.70 13.69 9.40
CA LYS A 5 14.72 12.78 8.78
C LYS A 5 14.94 11.33 9.27
N LYS A 6 16.20 10.92 9.42
CA LYS A 6 16.57 9.62 9.97
C LYS A 6 16.18 9.48 11.44
N LYS A 7 16.38 10.52 12.25
CA LYS A 7 15.99 10.54 13.67
C LYS A 7 14.47 10.46 13.84
N LEU A 8 13.71 11.20 13.04
CA LEU A 8 12.25 11.17 13.04
C LEU A 8 11.72 9.80 12.64
N LYS A 9 12.33 9.19 11.63
CA LYS A 9 11.98 7.84 11.18
C LYS A 9 12.22 6.80 12.28
N LEU A 10 13.37 6.84 12.93
CA LEU A 10 13.70 5.94 14.05
C LEU A 10 12.77 6.14 15.24
N TRP A 11 12.46 7.40 15.58
CA TRP A 11 11.52 7.71 16.64
C TRP A 11 10.13 7.15 16.34
N TRP A 12 9.69 7.30 15.11
CA TRP A 12 8.40 6.83 14.63
C TRP A 12 8.32 5.30 14.64
N GLU A 13 9.37 4.63 14.17
CA GLU A 13 9.48 3.17 14.18
C GLU A 13 9.45 2.60 15.60
N LYS A 14 10.06 3.29 16.56
CA LYS A 14 10.01 2.91 17.98
C LYS A 14 8.61 3.08 18.57
N LYS A 15 7.88 4.09 18.15
CA LYS A 15 6.55 4.39 18.66
C LYS A 15 5.48 3.48 18.04
N THR A 16 5.63 3.15 16.79
CA THR A 16 4.79 2.17 16.10
C THR A 16 5.52 0.83 16.07
N LYS A 17 5.22 0.00 17.05
CA LYS A 17 5.85 -1.33 17.18
C LYS A 17 5.52 -2.28 16.02
N PHE A 18 4.61 -1.90 15.13
CA PHE A 18 4.15 -2.75 14.04
C PHE A 18 4.30 -2.04 12.71
N ASN A 19 5.43 -2.26 12.06
CA ASN A 19 5.70 -1.73 10.73
C ASN A 19 6.62 -2.68 9.95
N PRO A 20 6.12 -3.90 9.62
CA PRO A 20 6.97 -4.95 9.04
C PRO A 20 7.51 -4.62 7.64
N TYR A 21 6.85 -3.72 6.90
CA TYR A 21 7.26 -3.35 5.54
C TYR A 21 7.97 -2.01 5.47
N GLY A 22 8.21 -1.35 6.60
CA GLY A 22 8.89 -0.06 6.61
C GLY A 22 8.09 1.04 5.90
N VAL A 23 6.79 1.09 6.11
CA VAL A 23 5.93 2.13 5.52
C VAL A 23 6.18 3.46 6.22
N TRP A 24 6.42 4.51 5.44
CA TRP A 24 6.70 5.84 5.98
C TRP A 24 5.68 6.85 5.46
N PRO A 25 4.55 7.07 6.18
CA PRO A 25 3.57 8.07 5.77
C PRO A 25 4.10 9.49 5.93
N GLU A 26 3.69 10.36 5.05
CA GLU A 26 4.03 11.78 5.08
C GLU A 26 2.79 12.65 4.94
N GLY A 27 2.85 13.84 5.51
CA GLY A 27 1.87 14.89 5.30
C GLY A 27 0.56 14.74 6.05
N ALA A 28 -0.30 15.72 5.79
CA ALA A 28 -1.69 15.74 6.17
C ALA A 28 -2.46 16.44 5.06
N CYS A 29 -3.69 16.00 4.79
CA CYS A 29 -4.52 16.52 3.71
C CYS A 29 -3.78 16.71 2.37
N PRO A 30 -3.21 15.66 1.77
CA PRO A 30 -3.38 14.24 2.08
C PRO A 30 -2.30 13.65 2.98
N VAL A 31 -2.62 12.57 3.65
CA VAL A 31 -1.63 11.63 4.19
C VAL A 31 -1.25 10.68 3.06
N GLN A 32 0.03 10.54 2.80
CA GLN A 32 0.54 9.76 1.67
C GLN A 32 1.67 8.84 2.11
N ALA A 33 1.78 7.68 1.47
CA ALA A 33 2.92 6.79 1.60
C ALA A 33 3.17 6.10 0.26
N GLU A 34 4.44 5.91 -0.08
CA GLU A 34 4.82 5.17 -1.28
C GLU A 34 6.02 4.30 -1.00
N GLY A 35 6.19 3.27 -1.80
CA GLY A 35 7.32 2.36 -1.67
C GLY A 35 7.29 1.29 -2.73
N LEU A 36 8.14 0.28 -2.56
CA LEU A 36 8.22 -0.83 -3.48
C LEU A 36 7.85 -2.13 -2.78
N THR A 37 7.16 -3.01 -3.50
CA THR A 37 6.91 -4.37 -3.06
C THR A 37 8.18 -5.21 -3.18
N LYS A 38 8.14 -6.42 -2.66
CA LYS A 38 9.27 -7.37 -2.77
C LYS A 38 9.67 -7.65 -4.21
N GLU A 39 8.72 -7.58 -5.14
CA GLU A 39 8.94 -7.81 -6.56
C GLU A 39 9.36 -6.54 -7.31
N GLY A 40 9.46 -5.41 -6.60
CA GLY A 40 9.83 -4.13 -7.21
C GLY A 40 8.68 -3.35 -7.82
N ASN A 41 7.44 -3.75 -7.56
CA ASN A 41 6.26 -3.00 -7.99
C ASN A 41 6.05 -1.80 -7.06
N TRP A 42 5.56 -0.71 -7.60
CA TRP A 42 5.33 0.52 -6.84
C TRP A 42 3.96 0.49 -6.16
N TYR A 43 3.92 0.81 -4.87
CA TYR A 43 2.67 1.00 -4.15
C TYR A 43 2.50 2.47 -3.72
N TYR A 44 1.24 2.89 -3.64
CA TYR A 44 0.88 4.25 -3.26
C TYR A 44 -0.37 4.24 -2.39
N PHE A 45 -0.27 4.90 -1.26
CA PHE A 45 -1.34 5.11 -0.31
C PHE A 45 -1.67 6.60 -0.26
N LYS A 46 -2.96 6.93 -0.37
CA LYS A 46 -3.41 8.31 -0.27
C LYS A 46 -4.70 8.38 0.52
N ALA A 47 -4.71 9.24 1.55
CA ALA A 47 -5.89 9.53 2.36
C ALA A 47 -6.20 11.01 2.27
N ARG A 48 -7.36 11.35 1.72
CA ARG A 48 -7.80 12.72 1.53
C ARG A 48 -9.32 12.81 1.59
N GLY A 49 -9.83 13.85 2.26
CA GLY A 49 -11.27 14.00 2.45
C GLY A 49 -11.83 12.86 3.27
N GLY A 50 -12.92 12.27 2.84
CA GLY A 50 -13.47 11.05 3.43
C GLY A 50 -12.97 9.76 2.78
N HIS A 51 -11.89 9.81 2.00
CA HIS A 51 -11.52 8.75 1.08
C HIS A 51 -10.08 8.28 1.27
N ILE A 52 -9.89 6.97 1.23
CA ILE A 52 -8.58 6.34 1.24
C ILE A 52 -8.45 5.49 -0.01
N ARG A 53 -7.31 5.60 -0.68
CA ARG A 53 -7.00 4.79 -1.84
C ARG A 53 -5.61 4.17 -1.70
N PHE A 54 -5.51 2.90 -2.06
CA PHE A 54 -4.26 2.17 -2.11
C PHE A 54 -4.16 1.43 -3.44
N VAL A 55 -3.05 1.60 -4.14
CA VAL A 55 -2.83 0.93 -5.42
C VAL A 55 -1.44 0.32 -5.47
N ILE A 56 -1.30 -0.74 -6.24
CA ILE A 56 0.00 -1.32 -6.60
C ILE A 56 0.05 -1.36 -8.12
N CYS A 57 1.11 -0.78 -8.68
CA CYS A 57 1.36 -0.69 -10.11
C CYS A 57 2.73 -1.27 -10.43
N LYS A 58 2.98 -1.62 -11.69
CA LYS A 58 4.32 -2.03 -12.13
C LYS A 58 5.33 -0.91 -11.95
N SER A 59 4.91 0.33 -12.18
CA SER A 59 5.73 1.53 -12.00
C SER A 59 4.87 2.71 -11.59
N GLU A 60 5.49 3.75 -11.06
CA GLU A 60 4.83 5.00 -10.70
C GLU A 60 4.11 5.64 -11.91
N ASP A 61 4.68 5.48 -13.10
CA ASP A 61 4.12 6.05 -14.34
C ASP A 61 2.74 5.48 -14.69
N ASP A 62 2.39 4.31 -14.19
CA ASP A 62 1.09 3.68 -14.43
C ASP A 62 -0.03 4.25 -13.55
N TYR A 63 0.32 5.08 -12.56
CA TYR A 63 -0.66 5.69 -11.67
C TYR A 63 -1.29 6.93 -12.31
N THR A 64 -2.62 6.93 -12.43
CA THR A 64 -3.35 8.06 -13.04
C THR A 64 -4.12 8.89 -12.03
N GLY A 65 -4.37 8.36 -10.84
CA GLY A 65 -5.22 9.02 -9.85
C GLY A 65 -6.71 9.03 -10.22
N VAL A 66 -7.06 8.49 -11.37
CA VAL A 66 -8.45 8.46 -11.85
C VAL A 66 -9.08 7.11 -11.56
N ILE A 67 -10.23 7.13 -10.89
CA ILE A 67 -11.05 5.94 -10.67
C ILE A 67 -11.59 5.51 -12.05
N ASP A 68 -11.65 4.22 -12.32
CA ASP A 68 -12.09 3.66 -13.60
C ASP A 68 -11.16 3.97 -14.78
N SER A 69 -9.88 4.16 -14.50
CA SER A 69 -8.86 4.29 -15.52
C SER A 69 -8.76 3.02 -16.37
N PRO A 70 -8.50 3.13 -17.68
CA PRO A 70 -8.22 1.95 -18.50
C PRO A 70 -6.93 1.23 -18.12
N ILE A 71 -6.07 1.86 -17.32
CA ILE A 71 -4.84 1.23 -16.81
C ILE A 71 -5.22 0.24 -15.73
N LYS A 72 -4.81 -1.01 -15.90
CA LYS A 72 -5.03 -2.05 -14.90
C LYS A 72 -3.98 -1.94 -13.80
N TYR A 73 -4.45 -1.65 -12.59
CA TYR A 73 -3.61 -1.79 -11.40
C TYR A 73 -3.44 -3.28 -11.07
N LEU A 74 -2.28 -3.64 -10.52
CA LEU A 74 -2.05 -4.99 -10.03
C LEU A 74 -2.89 -5.30 -8.80
N PHE A 75 -3.19 -4.27 -8.01
CA PHE A 75 -3.98 -4.35 -6.80
C PHE A 75 -4.56 -2.97 -6.50
N GLU A 76 -5.80 -2.92 -6.03
CA GLU A 76 -6.48 -1.66 -5.75
C GLU A 76 -7.42 -1.84 -4.58
N LYS A 77 -7.40 -0.89 -3.64
CA LYS A 77 -8.32 -0.81 -2.53
C LYS A 77 -8.82 0.61 -2.36
N GLU A 78 -10.09 0.74 -2.04
CA GLU A 78 -10.70 2.01 -1.66
C GLU A 78 -11.51 1.83 -0.39
N LEU A 79 -11.50 2.84 0.46
CA LEU A 79 -12.22 2.82 1.73
C LEU A 79 -12.67 4.23 2.08
N GLU A 80 -13.90 4.36 2.58
CA GLU A 80 -14.34 5.58 3.23
C GLU A 80 -13.91 5.55 4.69
N TYR A 81 -13.42 6.68 5.19
CA TYR A 81 -12.84 6.77 6.51
C TYR A 81 -13.38 7.99 7.24
N GLY A 82 -14.01 7.75 8.39
CA GLY A 82 -14.50 8.79 9.28
C GLY A 82 -15.80 9.43 8.82
N GLU A 83 -16.32 10.31 9.68
CA GLU A 83 -17.52 11.11 9.42
C GLU A 83 -17.09 12.52 9.04
N GLY A 84 -17.28 12.91 7.78
CA GLY A 84 -16.98 14.23 7.32
C GLY A 84 -15.83 14.30 6.31
N MET A 85 -15.82 15.41 5.60
CA MET A 85 -15.09 15.60 4.36
C MET A 85 -13.55 15.57 4.49
N PHE A 86 -13.00 15.78 5.69
CA PHE A 86 -11.55 15.95 5.86
C PHE A 86 -10.89 14.92 6.77
N GLN A 87 -11.63 13.96 7.30
CA GLN A 87 -11.12 13.08 8.35
C GLN A 87 -10.04 12.13 7.87
N ALA A 88 -10.13 11.60 6.64
CA ALA A 88 -9.11 10.70 6.10
C ALA A 88 -7.77 11.43 5.94
N GLY A 89 -7.79 12.68 5.46
CA GLY A 89 -6.58 13.49 5.32
C GLY A 89 -5.90 13.87 6.63
N TRP A 90 -6.60 13.71 7.75
CA TRP A 90 -6.08 13.99 9.09
C TRP A 90 -5.84 12.73 9.92
N MET A 91 -5.88 11.57 9.30
CA MET A 91 -5.66 10.33 10.04
C MET A 91 -4.28 10.29 10.69
N PRO A 92 -4.15 9.63 11.85
CA PRO A 92 -2.83 9.37 12.42
C PRO A 92 -1.98 8.54 11.44
N HIS A 93 -0.69 8.84 11.35
CA HIS A 93 0.23 8.09 10.49
C HIS A 93 0.26 6.59 10.85
N GLU A 94 0.02 6.26 12.12
CA GLU A 94 -0.10 4.86 12.57
C GLU A 94 -1.21 4.11 11.83
N ASP A 95 -2.35 4.76 11.61
CA ASP A 95 -3.48 4.18 10.89
C ASP A 95 -3.13 3.95 9.42
N ALA A 96 -2.41 4.88 8.81
CA ALA A 96 -1.92 4.74 7.44
C ALA A 96 -0.96 3.54 7.32
N VAL A 97 -0.07 3.36 8.29
CA VAL A 97 0.84 2.21 8.33
C VAL A 97 0.06 0.90 8.47
N ARG A 98 -0.91 0.85 9.36
CA ARG A 98 -1.72 -0.36 9.59
C ARG A 98 -2.51 -0.75 8.35
N LEU A 99 -3.18 0.20 7.72
CA LEU A 99 -3.94 -0.05 6.50
C LEU A 99 -3.04 -0.52 5.36
N THR A 100 -1.93 0.18 5.15
CA THR A 100 -0.96 -0.20 4.11
C THR A 100 -0.41 -1.60 4.37
N THR A 101 -0.08 -1.92 5.62
CA THR A 101 0.42 -3.24 6.01
C THR A 101 -0.61 -4.34 5.75
N VAL A 102 -1.86 -4.12 6.13
CA VAL A 102 -2.95 -5.08 5.90
C VAL A 102 -3.13 -5.34 4.41
N TRP A 103 -3.13 -4.30 3.60
CA TRP A 103 -3.34 -4.43 2.16
C TRP A 103 -2.12 -5.02 1.44
N LEU A 104 -0.91 -4.72 1.88
CA LEU A 104 0.29 -5.40 1.38
C LEU A 104 0.27 -6.89 1.71
N ASN A 105 -0.15 -7.26 2.93
CA ASN A 105 -0.32 -8.66 3.30
C ASN A 105 -1.35 -9.35 2.39
N GLU A 106 -2.47 -8.72 2.15
CA GLU A 106 -3.51 -9.26 1.27
C GLU A 106 -2.98 -9.46 -0.15
N TYR A 107 -2.24 -8.49 -0.67
CA TYR A 107 -1.60 -8.59 -1.97
C TYR A 107 -0.62 -9.76 -2.05
N TYR A 108 0.24 -9.91 -1.04
CA TYR A 108 1.21 -11.00 -1.00
C TYR A 108 0.54 -12.37 -0.89
N GLU A 109 -0.51 -12.49 -0.11
CA GLU A 109 -1.29 -13.73 -0.01
C GLU A 109 -1.92 -14.11 -1.35
N LYS A 110 -2.53 -13.18 -2.05
CA LYS A 110 -3.11 -13.41 -3.38
C LYS A 110 -2.06 -13.79 -4.41
N THR A 111 -0.91 -13.13 -4.37
CA THR A 111 0.21 -13.44 -5.27
C THR A 111 0.75 -14.85 -5.01
N GLN A 112 0.84 -15.24 -3.75
CA GLN A 112 1.27 -16.57 -3.34
C GLN A 112 0.30 -17.65 -3.82
N GLU A 113 -1.01 -17.43 -3.64
CA GLU A 113 -2.05 -18.33 -4.14
C GLU A 113 -1.97 -18.53 -5.66
N LEU A 114 -1.79 -17.45 -6.41
CA LEU A 114 -1.66 -17.52 -7.86
C LEU A 114 -0.44 -18.33 -8.27
N LYS A 115 0.68 -18.16 -7.59
CA LYS A 115 1.91 -18.95 -7.83
C LYS A 115 1.69 -20.44 -7.54
N LEU A 116 1.03 -20.74 -6.44
CA LEU A 116 0.69 -22.13 -6.07
C LEU A 116 -0.26 -22.76 -7.08
N ASN A 117 -1.28 -22.05 -7.51
CA ASN A 117 -2.24 -22.52 -8.51
C ASN A 117 -1.56 -22.79 -9.86
N LYS A 118 -0.67 -21.91 -10.30
CA LYS A 118 0.12 -22.10 -11.52
C LYS A 118 1.02 -23.33 -11.42
N LYS A 119 1.62 -23.53 -10.26
CA LYS A 119 2.48 -24.69 -9.99
C LYS A 119 1.68 -26.00 -10.03
N TRP A 120 0.49 -26.00 -9.46
CA TRP A 120 -0.45 -27.12 -9.49
C TRP A 120 -0.90 -27.46 -10.90
N LEU A 121 -1.29 -26.47 -11.70
CA LEU A 121 -1.69 -26.65 -13.10
C LEU A 121 -0.57 -27.25 -13.94
N LYS A 122 0.67 -26.75 -13.77
CA LYS A 122 1.84 -27.32 -14.42
C LYS A 122 2.05 -28.79 -14.05
N LYS A 123 1.88 -29.13 -12.78
CA LYS A 123 2.06 -30.49 -12.28
C LYS A 123 0.99 -31.42 -12.86
N LEU A 124 -0.27 -30.97 -12.96
CA LEU A 124 -1.35 -31.73 -13.59
C LEU A 124 -1.09 -31.96 -15.08
N HIS A 125 -0.59 -30.96 -15.80
CA HIS A 125 -0.26 -31.11 -17.23
C HIS A 125 0.91 -32.05 -17.47
N SER A 126 1.88 -32.13 -16.56
CA SER A 126 3.01 -33.02 -16.69
C SER A 126 2.68 -34.49 -16.41
N GLN A 127 1.52 -34.76 -15.79
CA GLN A 127 1.07 -36.13 -15.49
C GLN A 127 0.14 -36.70 -16.57
N SER A 128 -0.21 -35.93 -17.55
CA SER A 128 -1.02 -36.37 -18.68
C SER A 128 -0.13 -36.65 -19.89
#